data_20a1b629070c1b7fc89b0827478269cc
#
_entry.id   20a1b629070c1b7fc89b0827478269cc
#
_cell.length_a   1.000
_cell.length_b   1.000
_cell.length_c   1.000
_cell.angle_alpha   90.00
_cell.angle_beta   90.00
_cell.angle_gamma   90.00
#
_symmetry.space_group_name_H-M   'P 1'
#
loop_
_entity.id
_entity.type
_entity.pdbx_description
1 polymer ?
#
loop_
_entity_poly.entity_id
_entity_poly.type
_entity_poly.pdbx_seq_one_letter_code
_entity_poly.pdbx_strand_id
1 'polypeptide(L)'
;MTGRCLFGFSGEKPFLLPDNEGVKMNTSPVRMDDLPLNRFHCRIAALTFGAHLTDGYVLGVIGYAIIQLTPAMQLTPFMAGMIGGSALLGLFLGSLVLGWISDHIGRQKIFTFSFLLITLASFLQFFATTPEHLIGLRILIGIGLGGDYSVGHTLLAEFSPRRHRGILLGAFSVVWTVGYVLASIAGHHFITESPEAWRWLLASAALPALLITLLRWGTPESPRWLLRQGRFAEAHAIVHRYFGPHVLLGDEVVTATHKHIKTLFSSRYWRRTAFNSVFFVCLVIPWFVIYTWLPTIAQTIGLEDALTASLMLNALLIVGALLGLVLTHLLAHRKFLLGSFLLLAATLVVMACLPSGSSLTLLLFVLFSTTISAVSNLVGILPAESFPTDIRSLGVGFATAMSRLGAAVSTGLLPWVLAQWGMQVTLLLLATVLLVGFVVTWLWAPETKALPLVAAGNVGGANEHSVSV
;
A
#
# COMPACT_ATOMS: atom_id res chain seq x y z
N MET A 1 -0.98 -19.94 23.91
CA MET A 1 -0.71 -19.00 25.02
C MET A 1 -0.06 -17.76 24.40
N THR A 2 -0.87 -16.81 24.27
CA THR A 2 -0.68 -15.51 23.64
C THR A 2 -0.30 -14.49 24.71
N GLY A 3 0.59 -13.60 24.37
CA GLY A 3 0.75 -12.37 25.12
C GLY A 3 2.16 -12.11 25.60
N ARG A 4 2.77 -11.13 24.94
CA ARG A 4 3.60 -10.04 25.44
C ARG A 4 4.54 -9.51 24.35
N CYS A 5 4.00 -8.68 23.48
CA CYS A 5 4.76 -7.63 22.80
C CYS A 5 4.09 -6.32 23.21
N LEU A 6 4.48 -5.75 24.34
CA LEU A 6 4.14 -4.39 24.74
C LEU A 6 5.39 -3.74 25.36
N PHE A 7 5.82 -2.70 24.73
CA PHE A 7 6.72 -1.62 25.14
C PHE A 7 7.41 -1.71 26.51
N GLY A 8 8.74 -1.78 26.49
CA GLY A 8 9.61 -1.49 27.63
C GLY A 8 10.92 -0.91 27.11
N PHE A 9 11.06 0.41 27.10
CA PHE A 9 12.32 1.12 26.94
C PHE A 9 13.01 1.16 28.32
N SER A 10 14.11 0.45 28.49
CA SER A 10 15.12 0.83 29.45
C SER A 10 16.44 0.19 29.08
N GLY A 11 17.52 1.00 29.21
CA GLY A 11 18.86 0.61 28.86
C GLY A 11 19.34 -0.56 29.73
N GLU A 12 19.77 -1.63 29.12
CA GLU A 12 20.36 -2.77 29.80
C GLU A 12 21.75 -3.08 29.28
N LYS A 13 22.63 -3.26 30.27
CA LYS A 13 23.97 -3.78 30.17
C LYS A 13 23.97 -5.19 29.53
N PRO A 14 25.07 -5.62 28.94
CA PRO A 14 25.16 -6.96 28.39
C PRO A 14 24.97 -7.98 29.51
N PHE A 15 23.94 -8.80 29.40
CA PHE A 15 23.65 -9.93 30.26
C PHE A 15 24.71 -11.01 29.99
N LEU A 16 25.68 -11.15 30.90
CA LEU A 16 26.57 -12.30 30.99
C LEU A 16 25.71 -13.48 31.44
N LEU A 17 25.58 -14.48 30.57
CA LEU A 17 25.00 -15.77 30.95
C LEU A 17 26.00 -16.51 31.89
N PRO A 18 25.52 -17.16 32.96
CA PRO A 18 26.38 -18.03 33.77
C PRO A 18 26.83 -19.22 32.93
N ASP A 19 28.09 -19.54 33.06
CA ASP A 19 28.71 -20.77 32.51
C ASP A 19 27.98 -21.99 33.07
N ASN A 20 27.13 -22.61 32.23
CA ASN A 20 26.59 -23.93 32.53
C ASN A 20 27.28 -24.95 31.62
N GLU A 21 28.32 -25.54 32.17
CA GLU A 21 28.88 -26.77 31.63
C GLU A 21 27.79 -27.85 31.60
N GLY A 22 27.52 -28.42 30.44
CA GLY A 22 26.95 -29.75 30.36
C GLY A 22 25.58 -29.99 29.74
N VAL A 23 25.10 -29.13 28.83
CA VAL A 23 24.02 -29.57 27.93
C VAL A 23 24.50 -29.42 26.48
N LYS A 24 25.01 -30.51 25.93
CA LYS A 24 25.12 -30.67 24.47
C LYS A 24 23.70 -30.65 23.89
N MET A 25 23.16 -29.46 23.67
CA MET A 25 22.00 -29.34 22.79
C MET A 25 22.45 -29.74 21.38
N ASN A 26 22.01 -30.92 20.98
CA ASN A 26 22.13 -31.42 19.62
C ASN A 26 21.16 -30.59 18.75
N THR A 27 21.49 -29.30 18.55
CA THR A 27 20.68 -28.37 17.73
C THR A 27 21.05 -28.61 16.28
N SER A 28 20.25 -29.44 15.62
CA SER A 28 20.25 -29.48 14.15
C SER A 28 20.13 -28.06 13.60
N PRO A 29 20.88 -27.70 12.55
CA PRO A 29 20.86 -26.36 11.99
C PRO A 29 19.45 -26.01 11.52
N VAL A 30 18.92 -24.92 12.04
CA VAL A 30 17.55 -24.44 11.72
C VAL A 30 17.62 -23.38 10.62
N ARG A 31 16.75 -23.49 9.63
CA ARG A 31 16.67 -22.48 8.56
C ARG A 31 16.05 -21.18 9.10
N MET A 32 16.53 -20.04 8.61
CA MET A 32 16.01 -18.72 8.98
C MET A 32 14.48 -18.61 8.76
N ASP A 33 13.94 -19.25 7.73
CA ASP A 33 12.50 -19.26 7.41
C ASP A 33 11.63 -20.04 8.42
N ASP A 34 12.21 -20.96 9.17
CA ASP A 34 11.51 -21.86 10.10
C ASP A 34 11.63 -21.41 11.57
N LEU A 35 12.27 -20.25 11.79
CA LEU A 35 12.43 -19.69 13.13
C LEU A 35 11.09 -19.20 13.73
N PRO A 36 10.95 -19.29 15.06
CA PRO A 36 9.88 -18.57 15.73
C PRO A 36 10.08 -17.05 15.66
N LEU A 37 8.98 -16.28 15.83
CA LEU A 37 9.08 -14.83 15.94
C LEU A 37 9.98 -14.44 17.13
N ASN A 38 10.97 -13.61 16.86
CA ASN A 38 11.87 -13.04 17.87
C ASN A 38 11.74 -11.51 17.93
N ARG A 39 12.44 -10.87 18.87
CA ARG A 39 12.43 -9.39 19.04
C ARG A 39 12.86 -8.64 17.79
N PHE A 40 13.78 -9.20 17.01
CA PHE A 40 14.23 -8.57 15.75
C PHE A 40 13.13 -8.58 14.69
N HIS A 41 12.42 -9.69 14.53
CA HIS A 41 11.25 -9.76 13.63
C HIS A 41 10.18 -8.73 14.02
N CYS A 42 9.87 -8.62 15.32
CA CYS A 42 8.91 -7.63 15.82
C CYS A 42 9.38 -6.19 15.55
N ARG A 43 10.70 -5.93 15.69
CA ARG A 43 11.28 -4.60 15.37
C ARG A 43 11.11 -4.26 13.89
N ILE A 44 11.50 -5.17 12.98
CA ILE A 44 11.35 -4.95 11.53
C ILE A 44 9.88 -4.76 11.16
N ALA A 45 8.98 -5.59 11.70
CA ALA A 45 7.54 -5.44 11.47
C ALA A 45 7.02 -4.09 11.97
N ALA A 46 7.39 -3.67 13.17
CA ALA A 46 6.98 -2.37 13.74
C ALA A 46 7.49 -1.19 12.90
N LEU A 47 8.75 -1.23 12.42
CA LEU A 47 9.31 -0.20 11.56
C LEU A 47 8.58 -0.10 10.21
N THR A 48 8.21 -1.25 9.65
CA THR A 48 7.51 -1.29 8.36
C THR A 48 6.04 -0.91 8.53
N PHE A 49 5.38 -1.32 9.61
CA PHE A 49 4.01 -0.90 9.92
C PHE A 49 3.93 0.59 10.24
N GLY A 50 4.86 1.12 11.04
CA GLY A 50 4.93 2.55 11.30
C GLY A 50 5.12 3.37 10.04
N ALA A 51 5.90 2.85 9.09
CA ALA A 51 6.03 3.45 7.77
C ALA A 51 4.70 3.46 7.01
N HIS A 52 4.01 2.33 6.90
CA HIS A 52 2.71 2.25 6.21
C HIS A 52 1.63 3.11 6.86
N LEU A 53 1.63 3.23 8.17
CA LEU A 53 0.77 4.17 8.90
C LEU A 53 1.08 5.61 8.48
N THR A 54 2.37 5.97 8.42
CA THR A 54 2.81 7.30 7.98
C THR A 54 2.44 7.56 6.51
N ASP A 55 2.56 6.56 5.64
CA ASP A 55 2.18 6.66 4.22
C ASP A 55 0.69 6.98 4.07
N GLY A 56 -0.17 6.25 4.80
CA GLY A 56 -1.60 6.53 4.83
C GLY A 56 -1.90 7.95 5.31
N TYR A 57 -1.21 8.38 6.37
CA TYR A 57 -1.35 9.73 6.91
C TYR A 57 -0.95 10.80 5.90
N VAL A 58 0.24 10.70 5.29
CA VAL A 58 0.77 11.64 4.29
C VAL A 58 -0.16 11.80 3.07
N LEU A 59 -0.73 10.69 2.62
CA LEU A 59 -1.66 10.72 1.48
C LEU A 59 -3.05 11.22 1.88
N GLY A 60 -3.47 11.03 3.14
CA GLY A 60 -4.78 11.44 3.61
C GLY A 60 -4.92 12.93 3.92
N VAL A 61 -3.87 13.57 4.46
CA VAL A 61 -3.94 14.99 4.90
C VAL A 61 -4.25 15.97 3.78
N ILE A 62 -3.93 15.64 2.52
CA ILE A 62 -4.11 16.56 1.39
C ILE A 62 -5.57 16.86 1.10
N GLY A 63 -6.46 15.87 1.25
CA GLY A 63 -7.89 16.06 0.99
C GLY A 63 -8.52 17.13 1.87
N TYR A 64 -8.02 17.29 3.08
CA TYR A 64 -8.42 18.33 4.01
C TYR A 64 -7.67 19.65 3.76
N ALA A 65 -6.36 19.60 3.57
CA ALA A 65 -5.56 20.80 3.32
C ALA A 65 -6.03 21.58 2.10
N ILE A 66 -6.47 20.91 1.05
CA ILE A 66 -6.87 21.52 -0.23
C ILE A 66 -8.11 22.44 -0.08
N ILE A 67 -8.94 22.22 0.93
CA ILE A 67 -10.12 23.06 1.21
C ILE A 67 -9.66 24.50 1.53
N GLN A 68 -8.60 24.64 2.32
CA GLN A 68 -8.02 25.95 2.65
C GLN A 68 -7.03 26.44 1.59
N LEU A 69 -6.30 25.53 0.95
CA LEU A 69 -5.35 25.87 -0.12
C LEU A 69 -6.03 26.53 -1.32
N THR A 70 -7.23 26.02 -1.70
CA THR A 70 -7.95 26.51 -2.89
C THR A 70 -8.23 28.02 -2.81
N PRO A 71 -8.84 28.57 -1.75
CA PRO A 71 -9.04 30.01 -1.63
C PRO A 71 -7.72 30.75 -1.31
N ALA A 72 -6.81 30.20 -0.48
CA ALA A 72 -5.58 30.86 -0.08
C ALA A 72 -4.61 31.14 -1.22
N MET A 73 -4.53 30.22 -2.18
CA MET A 73 -3.65 30.32 -3.36
C MET A 73 -4.42 30.57 -4.66
N GLN A 74 -5.74 30.84 -4.59
CA GLN A 74 -6.61 31.06 -5.75
C GLN A 74 -6.46 29.95 -6.81
N LEU A 75 -6.46 28.68 -6.35
CA LEU A 75 -6.21 27.54 -7.22
C LEU A 75 -7.32 27.36 -8.25
N THR A 76 -6.94 27.17 -9.51
CA THR A 76 -7.85 26.63 -10.51
C THR A 76 -8.17 25.16 -10.20
N PRO A 77 -9.30 24.60 -10.66
CA PRO A 77 -9.62 23.19 -10.48
C PRO A 77 -8.51 22.25 -10.98
N PHE A 78 -7.84 22.60 -12.06
CA PHE A 78 -6.72 21.83 -12.59
C PHE A 78 -5.49 21.87 -11.66
N MET A 79 -5.13 23.04 -11.13
CA MET A 79 -4.01 23.18 -10.17
C MET A 79 -4.29 22.41 -8.86
N ALA A 80 -5.51 22.52 -8.34
CA ALA A 80 -5.93 21.76 -7.18
C ALA A 80 -5.78 20.25 -7.42
N GLY A 81 -6.20 19.78 -8.59
CA GLY A 81 -6.02 18.39 -9.02
C GLY A 81 -4.55 17.99 -9.08
N MET A 82 -3.70 18.81 -9.68
CA MET A 82 -2.26 18.54 -9.76
C MET A 82 -1.63 18.41 -8.36
N ILE A 83 -1.99 19.26 -7.41
CA ILE A 83 -1.53 19.14 -6.01
C ILE A 83 -2.03 17.83 -5.39
N GLY A 84 -3.32 17.48 -5.57
CA GLY A 84 -3.91 16.25 -5.02
C GLY A 84 -3.28 14.98 -5.56
N GLY A 85 -2.99 14.92 -6.89
CA GLY A 85 -2.46 13.74 -7.58
C GLY A 85 -0.92 13.64 -7.57
N SER A 86 -0.20 14.73 -7.27
CA SER A 86 1.26 14.80 -7.42
C SER A 86 2.04 13.77 -6.61
N ALA A 87 1.62 13.50 -5.36
CA ALA A 87 2.27 12.49 -4.54
C ALA A 87 2.08 11.06 -5.11
N LEU A 88 0.94 10.77 -5.73
CA LEU A 88 0.69 9.48 -6.39
C LEU A 88 1.55 9.32 -7.65
N LEU A 89 1.76 10.40 -8.40
CA LEU A 89 2.71 10.40 -9.53
C LEU A 89 4.13 10.17 -9.03
N GLY A 90 4.54 10.85 -7.96
CA GLY A 90 5.82 10.62 -7.30
C GLY A 90 5.98 9.17 -6.83
N LEU A 91 4.93 8.57 -6.27
CA LEU A 91 4.92 7.18 -5.81
C LEU A 91 5.13 6.19 -6.97
N PHE A 92 4.50 6.44 -8.12
CA PHE A 92 4.76 5.67 -9.34
C PHE A 92 6.23 5.76 -9.75
N LEU A 93 6.78 6.96 -9.87
CA LEU A 93 8.18 7.18 -10.26
C LEU A 93 9.16 6.59 -9.25
N GLY A 94 8.91 6.81 -7.96
CA GLY A 94 9.75 6.34 -6.86
C GLY A 94 9.79 4.81 -6.76
N SER A 95 8.66 4.14 -6.96
CA SER A 95 8.62 2.67 -6.93
C SER A 95 9.45 2.04 -8.04
N LEU A 96 9.50 2.65 -9.22
CA LEU A 96 10.33 2.19 -10.33
C LEU A 96 11.81 2.52 -10.11
N VAL A 97 12.10 3.79 -9.83
CA VAL A 97 13.48 4.29 -9.77
C VAL A 97 14.19 3.81 -8.51
N LEU A 98 13.62 4.04 -7.32
CA LEU A 98 14.24 3.64 -6.05
C LEU A 98 14.18 2.12 -5.85
N GLY A 99 13.15 1.44 -6.38
CA GLY A 99 13.11 -0.01 -6.42
C GLY A 99 14.30 -0.58 -7.20
N TRP A 100 14.56 -0.08 -8.41
CA TRP A 100 15.71 -0.48 -9.22
C TRP A 100 17.05 -0.12 -8.53
N ILE A 101 17.18 1.09 -8.01
CA ILE A 101 18.38 1.52 -7.29
C ILE A 101 18.66 0.61 -6.08
N SER A 102 17.62 0.21 -5.33
CA SER A 102 17.76 -0.63 -4.14
C SER A 102 18.36 -2.01 -4.42
N ASP A 103 18.12 -2.55 -5.60
CA ASP A 103 18.71 -3.83 -6.01
C ASP A 103 20.24 -3.73 -6.25
N HIS A 104 20.74 -2.53 -6.58
CA HIS A 104 22.15 -2.28 -6.86
C HIS A 104 22.95 -1.80 -5.66
N ILE A 105 22.43 -0.83 -4.90
CA ILE A 105 23.18 -0.17 -3.81
C ILE A 105 22.86 -0.69 -2.41
N GLY A 106 21.84 -1.53 -2.29
CA GLY A 106 21.36 -2.11 -1.03
C GLY A 106 19.99 -1.62 -0.63
N ARG A 107 19.27 -2.50 0.03
CA ARG A 107 17.86 -2.25 0.44
C ARG A 107 17.78 -1.34 1.65
N GLN A 108 18.67 -1.54 2.64
CA GLN A 108 18.69 -0.75 3.86
C GLN A 108 18.93 0.73 3.61
N LYS A 109 19.79 1.08 2.65
CA LYS A 109 20.09 2.48 2.32
C LYS A 109 18.84 3.19 1.77
N ILE A 110 18.15 2.57 0.83
CA ILE A 110 16.92 3.11 0.26
C ILE A 110 15.80 3.15 1.30
N PHE A 111 15.70 2.12 2.14
CA PHE A 111 14.73 2.04 3.24
C PHE A 111 14.84 3.25 4.20
N THR A 112 16.04 3.69 4.52
CA THR A 112 16.27 4.87 5.37
C THR A 112 16.14 6.17 4.58
N PHE A 113 16.73 6.24 3.38
CA PHE A 113 16.71 7.43 2.52
C PHE A 113 15.29 7.86 2.15
N SER A 114 14.41 6.91 1.85
CA SER A 114 13.01 7.18 1.49
C SER A 114 12.28 7.98 2.57
N PHE A 115 12.43 7.59 3.84
CA PHE A 115 11.78 8.29 4.95
C PHE A 115 12.46 9.61 5.32
N LEU A 116 13.78 9.73 5.12
CA LEU A 116 14.45 11.01 5.22
C LEU A 116 13.91 12.02 4.19
N LEU A 117 13.73 11.56 2.95
CA LEU A 117 13.15 12.38 1.87
C LEU A 117 11.72 12.82 2.20
N ILE A 118 10.88 11.91 2.69
CA ILE A 118 9.51 12.21 3.13
C ILE A 118 9.53 13.23 4.27
N THR A 119 10.40 13.06 5.27
CA THR A 119 10.53 13.96 6.41
C THR A 119 10.86 15.38 5.96
N LEU A 120 11.92 15.53 5.15
CA LEU A 120 12.39 16.83 4.69
C LEU A 120 11.35 17.51 3.79
N ALA A 121 10.80 16.79 2.83
CA ALA A 121 9.82 17.35 1.91
C ALA A 121 8.50 17.70 2.62
N SER A 122 8.05 16.91 3.60
CA SER A 122 6.86 17.25 4.42
C SER A 122 7.09 18.49 5.28
N PHE A 123 8.26 18.62 5.90
CA PHE A 123 8.60 19.80 6.66
C PHE A 123 8.67 21.06 5.78
N LEU A 124 9.26 20.94 4.59
CA LEU A 124 9.40 22.06 3.66
C LEU A 124 8.05 22.55 3.10
N GLN A 125 6.99 21.73 3.11
CA GLN A 125 5.65 22.17 2.70
C GLN A 125 5.13 23.34 3.55
N PHE A 126 5.59 23.47 4.82
CA PHE A 126 5.23 24.59 5.67
C PHE A 126 5.61 25.96 5.05
N PHE A 127 6.72 26.00 4.34
CA PHE A 127 7.27 27.22 3.72
C PHE A 127 6.82 27.43 2.27
N ALA A 128 5.96 26.57 1.76
CA ALA A 128 5.48 26.69 0.39
C ALA A 128 4.64 27.94 0.20
N THR A 129 4.98 28.73 -0.81
CA THR A 129 4.32 30.01 -1.14
C THR A 129 3.58 29.95 -2.46
N THR A 130 3.91 28.99 -3.33
CA THR A 130 3.28 28.82 -4.65
C THR A 130 2.77 27.39 -4.84
N PRO A 131 1.77 27.19 -5.71
CA PRO A 131 1.26 25.84 -6.02
C PRO A 131 2.34 24.90 -6.57
N GLU A 132 3.28 25.44 -7.37
CA GLU A 132 4.37 24.69 -7.98
C GLU A 132 5.32 24.12 -6.93
N HIS A 133 5.61 24.91 -5.86
CA HIS A 133 6.40 24.42 -4.74
C HIS A 133 5.73 23.23 -4.06
N LEU A 134 4.42 23.30 -3.84
CA LEU A 134 3.67 22.18 -3.26
C LEU A 134 3.67 20.95 -4.19
N ILE A 135 3.43 21.13 -5.48
CA ILE A 135 3.47 20.03 -6.45
C ILE A 135 4.84 19.36 -6.42
N GLY A 136 5.93 20.14 -6.48
CA GLY A 136 7.29 19.61 -6.45
C GLY A 136 7.62 18.84 -5.17
N LEU A 137 7.28 19.42 -4.00
CA LEU A 137 7.50 18.76 -2.71
C LEU A 137 6.67 17.48 -2.56
N ARG A 138 5.44 17.49 -3.03
CA ARG A 138 4.57 16.31 -3.00
C ARG A 138 5.05 15.20 -3.95
N ILE A 139 5.61 15.55 -5.12
CA ILE A 139 6.29 14.56 -5.98
C ILE A 139 7.48 13.94 -5.25
N LEU A 140 8.30 14.74 -4.54
CA LEU A 140 9.42 14.22 -3.74
C LEU A 140 8.95 13.31 -2.61
N ILE A 141 7.89 13.69 -1.89
CA ILE A 141 7.24 12.82 -0.90
C ILE A 141 6.82 11.51 -1.55
N GLY A 142 6.14 11.59 -2.70
CA GLY A 142 5.72 10.42 -3.45
C GLY A 142 6.88 9.52 -3.86
N ILE A 143 8.00 10.08 -4.33
CA ILE A 143 9.20 9.31 -4.66
C ILE A 143 9.71 8.56 -3.41
N GLY A 144 9.75 9.19 -2.25
CA GLY A 144 10.06 8.53 -0.99
C GLY A 144 9.10 7.40 -0.67
N LEU A 145 7.78 7.65 -0.75
CA LEU A 145 6.75 6.63 -0.54
C LEU A 145 6.95 5.42 -1.49
N GLY A 146 7.22 5.67 -2.78
CA GLY A 146 7.43 4.62 -3.78
C GLY A 146 8.65 3.75 -3.48
N GLY A 147 9.74 4.37 -3.00
CA GLY A 147 10.93 3.65 -2.54
C GLY A 147 10.62 2.75 -1.35
N ASP A 148 9.87 3.26 -0.38
CA ASP A 148 9.46 2.47 0.80
C ASP A 148 8.53 1.30 0.44
N TYR A 149 7.55 1.52 -0.44
CA TYR A 149 6.69 0.43 -0.93
C TYR A 149 7.47 -0.71 -1.56
N SER A 150 8.48 -0.38 -2.37
CA SER A 150 9.29 -1.40 -3.05
C SER A 150 10.20 -2.15 -2.08
N VAL A 151 10.83 -1.44 -1.14
CA VAL A 151 11.86 -1.97 -0.26
C VAL A 151 11.29 -2.52 1.03
N GLY A 152 10.35 -1.82 1.66
CA GLY A 152 9.77 -2.19 2.96
C GLY A 152 9.05 -3.53 2.92
N HIS A 153 8.20 -3.76 1.90
CA HIS A 153 7.55 -5.06 1.69
C HIS A 153 8.57 -6.18 1.50
N THR A 154 9.62 -5.91 0.73
CA THR A 154 10.66 -6.89 0.44
C THR A 154 11.48 -7.22 1.68
N LEU A 155 11.91 -6.21 2.45
CA LEU A 155 12.65 -6.42 3.70
C LEU A 155 11.83 -7.21 4.71
N LEU A 156 10.55 -6.83 4.90
CA LEU A 156 9.68 -7.58 5.81
C LEU A 156 9.52 -9.04 5.35
N ALA A 157 9.32 -9.28 4.05
CA ALA A 157 9.20 -10.63 3.51
C ALA A 157 10.47 -11.46 3.69
N GLU A 158 11.65 -10.84 3.52
CA GLU A 158 12.95 -11.50 3.63
C GLU A 158 13.35 -11.84 5.05
N PHE A 159 12.99 -10.99 6.00
CA PHE A 159 13.26 -11.27 7.42
C PHE A 159 12.16 -12.10 8.09
N SER A 160 10.94 -12.15 7.56
CA SER A 160 9.82 -12.81 8.24
C SER A 160 9.86 -14.33 8.12
N PRO A 161 9.61 -15.07 9.23
CA PRO A 161 9.42 -16.51 9.19
C PRO A 161 8.27 -16.92 8.27
N ARG A 162 8.43 -18.03 7.56
CA ARG A 162 7.46 -18.53 6.56
C ARG A 162 6.03 -18.61 7.11
N ARG A 163 5.88 -19.08 8.35
CA ARG A 163 4.58 -19.27 9.01
C ARG A 163 3.81 -17.96 9.23
N HIS A 164 4.50 -16.82 9.47
CA HIS A 164 3.88 -15.54 9.85
C HIS A 164 3.94 -14.51 8.72
N ARG A 165 4.71 -14.76 7.66
CA ARG A 165 4.93 -13.83 6.55
C ARG A 165 3.63 -13.33 5.90
N GLY A 166 2.68 -14.24 5.64
CA GLY A 166 1.41 -13.88 5.02
C GLY A 166 0.57 -12.93 5.88
N ILE A 167 0.51 -13.19 7.19
CA ILE A 167 -0.24 -12.34 8.14
C ILE A 167 0.41 -10.97 8.25
N LEU A 168 1.75 -10.91 8.37
CA LEU A 168 2.49 -9.65 8.47
C LEU A 168 2.32 -8.81 7.20
N LEU A 169 2.42 -9.41 6.03
CA LEU A 169 2.22 -8.68 4.76
C LEU A 169 0.75 -8.26 4.56
N GLY A 170 -0.20 -9.09 4.97
CA GLY A 170 -1.64 -8.76 4.89
C GLY A 170 -2.03 -7.61 5.82
N ALA A 171 -1.37 -7.46 6.97
CA ALA A 171 -1.64 -6.39 7.92
C ALA A 171 -1.30 -4.99 7.39
N PHE A 172 -0.49 -4.85 6.35
CA PHE A 172 -0.13 -3.56 5.76
C PHE A 172 -1.35 -2.74 5.33
N SER A 173 -2.32 -3.36 4.69
CA SER A 173 -3.53 -2.68 4.23
C SER A 173 -4.32 -2.07 5.38
N VAL A 174 -4.45 -2.81 6.49
CA VAL A 174 -5.17 -2.34 7.69
C VAL A 174 -4.41 -1.18 8.33
N VAL A 175 -3.10 -1.32 8.53
CA VAL A 175 -2.26 -0.29 9.16
C VAL A 175 -2.23 0.99 8.32
N TRP A 176 -2.14 0.85 7.00
CA TRP A 176 -2.20 1.98 6.07
C TRP A 176 -3.55 2.71 6.18
N THR A 177 -4.66 1.97 6.24
CA THR A 177 -6.01 2.53 6.42
C THR A 177 -6.14 3.27 7.75
N VAL A 178 -5.56 2.74 8.84
CA VAL A 178 -5.52 3.45 10.14
C VAL A 178 -4.79 4.78 9.99
N GLY A 179 -3.65 4.82 9.30
CA GLY A 179 -2.91 6.06 9.02
C GLY A 179 -3.76 7.09 8.27
N TYR A 180 -4.52 6.62 7.28
CA TYR A 180 -5.43 7.47 6.51
C TYR A 180 -6.57 8.05 7.37
N VAL A 181 -7.12 7.26 8.29
CA VAL A 181 -8.14 7.73 9.24
C VAL A 181 -7.55 8.73 10.23
N LEU A 182 -6.32 8.52 10.72
CA LEU A 182 -5.62 9.49 11.56
C LEU A 182 -5.40 10.82 10.83
N ALA A 183 -5.12 10.78 9.52
CA ALA A 183 -5.06 11.98 8.70
C ALA A 183 -6.40 12.73 8.64
N SER A 184 -7.51 12.00 8.60
CA SER A 184 -8.86 12.59 8.61
C SER A 184 -9.18 13.25 9.94
N ILE A 185 -8.79 12.64 11.05
CA ILE A 185 -8.95 13.21 12.40
C ILE A 185 -8.12 14.50 12.52
N ALA A 186 -6.84 14.45 12.14
CA ALA A 186 -5.97 15.61 12.13
C ALA A 186 -6.51 16.71 11.21
N GLY A 187 -6.92 16.33 9.97
CA GLY A 187 -7.49 17.25 9.01
C GLY A 187 -8.75 17.97 9.52
N HIS A 188 -9.67 17.22 10.13
CA HIS A 188 -10.88 17.77 10.73
C HIS A 188 -10.54 18.79 11.83
N HIS A 189 -9.60 18.45 12.73
CA HIS A 189 -9.18 19.35 13.81
C HIS A 189 -8.46 20.61 13.29
N PHE A 190 -7.43 20.45 12.48
CA PHE A 190 -6.61 21.58 12.01
C PHE A 190 -7.41 22.57 11.14
N ILE A 191 -8.28 22.09 10.25
CA ILE A 191 -9.01 22.96 9.30
C ILE A 191 -10.02 23.86 10.01
N THR A 192 -10.49 23.49 11.20
CA THR A 192 -11.42 24.30 11.99
C THR A 192 -10.74 25.41 12.80
N GLU A 193 -9.41 25.32 13.05
CA GLU A 193 -8.69 26.21 13.96
C GLU A 193 -8.30 27.57 13.34
N SER A 194 -7.76 27.55 12.13
CA SER A 194 -7.31 28.80 11.48
C SER A 194 -7.23 28.69 9.96
N PRO A 195 -7.29 29.84 9.22
CA PRO A 195 -7.20 29.85 7.74
C PRO A 195 -5.86 29.35 7.18
N GLU A 196 -4.77 29.39 7.96
CA GLU A 196 -3.44 28.92 7.53
C GLU A 196 -3.08 27.55 8.12
N ALA A 197 -4.03 26.87 8.76
CA ALA A 197 -3.77 25.58 9.41
C ALA A 197 -3.34 24.48 8.42
N TRP A 198 -3.63 24.61 7.13
CA TRP A 198 -3.13 23.71 6.10
C TRP A 198 -1.60 23.55 6.09
N ARG A 199 -0.84 24.63 6.47
CA ARG A 199 0.61 24.57 6.58
C ARG A 199 1.05 23.60 7.67
N TRP A 200 0.43 23.72 8.84
CA TRP A 200 0.68 22.84 9.97
C TRP A 200 0.21 21.42 9.70
N LEU A 201 -0.95 21.27 9.05
CA LEU A 201 -1.48 19.97 8.70
C LEU A 201 -0.54 19.21 7.75
N LEU A 202 -0.06 19.86 6.68
CA LEU A 202 0.87 19.23 5.74
C LEU A 202 2.24 18.94 6.39
N ALA A 203 2.76 19.88 7.19
CA ALA A 203 4.03 19.72 7.89
C ALA A 203 3.96 18.67 9.01
N SER A 204 2.79 18.43 9.62
CA SER A 204 2.62 17.42 10.68
C SER A 204 3.05 16.03 10.26
N ALA A 205 2.97 15.71 8.97
CA ALA A 205 3.45 14.46 8.41
C ALA A 205 4.97 14.24 8.60
N ALA A 206 5.73 15.31 8.80
CA ALA A 206 7.16 15.22 9.10
C ALA A 206 7.44 14.55 10.45
N LEU A 207 6.54 14.66 11.44
CA LEU A 207 6.74 14.09 12.78
C LEU A 207 6.81 12.56 12.77
N PRO A 208 5.78 11.83 12.30
CA PRO A 208 5.86 10.38 12.21
C PRO A 208 6.96 9.92 11.24
N ALA A 209 7.17 10.65 10.13
CA ALA A 209 8.23 10.32 9.18
C ALA A 209 9.63 10.46 9.82
N LEU A 210 9.89 11.50 10.60
CA LEU A 210 11.14 11.69 11.34
C LEU A 210 11.35 10.56 12.35
N LEU A 211 10.32 10.22 13.11
CA LEU A 211 10.39 9.13 14.08
C LEU A 211 10.79 7.81 13.40
N ILE A 212 10.16 7.47 12.29
CA ILE A 212 10.51 6.26 11.53
C ILE A 212 11.92 6.35 10.95
N THR A 213 12.34 7.52 10.44
CA THR A 213 13.71 7.74 9.95
C THR A 213 14.74 7.43 11.04
N LEU A 214 14.55 7.97 12.24
CA LEU A 214 15.45 7.76 13.38
C LEU A 214 15.48 6.30 13.83
N LEU A 215 14.32 5.65 13.91
CA LEU A 215 14.20 4.25 14.32
C LEU A 215 14.77 3.26 13.28
N ARG A 216 14.80 3.64 12.00
CA ARG A 216 15.45 2.85 10.92
C ARG A 216 16.96 2.96 10.92
N TRP A 217 17.53 3.93 11.61
CA TRP A 217 18.98 4.08 11.69
C TRP A 217 19.61 2.85 12.34
N GLY A 218 20.62 2.28 11.69
CA GLY A 218 21.26 1.05 12.16
C GLY A 218 20.48 -0.26 11.91
N THR A 219 19.43 -0.23 11.09
CA THR A 219 18.82 -1.47 10.58
C THR A 219 19.82 -2.19 9.69
N PRO A 220 20.02 -3.54 9.84
CA PRO A 220 20.95 -4.27 9.02
C PRO A 220 20.48 -4.42 7.58
N GLU A 221 21.42 -4.65 6.66
CA GLU A 221 21.11 -5.00 5.27
C GLU A 221 20.48 -6.40 5.19
N SER A 222 19.71 -6.64 4.14
CA SER A 222 19.12 -7.97 3.90
C SER A 222 20.19 -9.04 3.68
N PRO A 223 20.20 -10.12 4.47
CA PRO A 223 21.13 -11.23 4.26
C PRO A 223 20.96 -11.87 2.88
N ARG A 224 19.73 -11.95 2.36
CA ARG A 224 19.45 -12.51 1.03
C ARG A 224 19.98 -11.61 -0.09
N TRP A 225 19.92 -10.29 0.07
CA TRP A 225 20.53 -9.35 -0.87
C TRP A 225 22.06 -9.47 -0.84
N LEU A 226 22.69 -9.57 0.34
CA LEU A 226 24.12 -9.75 0.49
C LEU A 226 24.61 -11.05 -0.17
N LEU A 227 23.87 -12.15 -0.05
CA LEU A 227 24.17 -13.40 -0.74
C LEU A 227 24.18 -13.24 -2.27
N ARG A 228 23.18 -12.51 -2.82
CA ARG A 228 23.11 -12.22 -4.27
C ARG A 228 24.31 -11.38 -4.76
N GLN A 229 24.86 -10.54 -3.88
CA GLN A 229 26.05 -9.72 -4.17
C GLN A 229 27.37 -10.47 -3.91
N GLY A 230 27.33 -11.75 -3.53
CA GLY A 230 28.52 -12.53 -3.20
C GLY A 230 29.17 -12.17 -1.86
N ARG A 231 28.50 -11.36 -1.02
CA ARG A 231 29.01 -10.91 0.29
C ARG A 231 28.61 -11.89 1.40
N PHE A 232 29.08 -13.15 1.25
CA PHE A 232 28.67 -14.26 2.12
C PHE A 232 29.01 -14.04 3.59
N ALA A 233 30.23 -13.55 3.89
CA ALA A 233 30.68 -13.33 5.25
C ALA A 233 29.80 -12.35 6.02
N GLU A 234 29.38 -11.27 5.38
CA GLU A 234 28.50 -10.26 5.98
C GLU A 234 27.09 -10.80 6.18
N ALA A 235 26.57 -11.56 5.20
CA ALA A 235 25.25 -12.19 5.32
C ALA A 235 25.21 -13.13 6.54
N HIS A 236 26.21 -13.98 6.70
CA HIS A 236 26.34 -14.88 7.87
C HIS A 236 26.52 -14.11 9.18
N ALA A 237 27.33 -13.05 9.20
CA ALA A 237 27.50 -12.22 10.40
C ALA A 237 26.18 -11.59 10.88
N ILE A 238 25.33 -11.09 9.96
CA ILE A 238 24.01 -10.56 10.29
C ILE A 238 23.10 -11.66 10.84
N VAL A 239 23.06 -12.82 10.20
CA VAL A 239 22.21 -13.94 10.67
C VAL A 239 22.64 -14.40 12.06
N HIS A 240 23.93 -14.58 12.28
CA HIS A 240 24.46 -14.98 13.60
C HIS A 240 24.14 -13.94 14.68
N ARG A 241 24.27 -12.64 14.35
CA ARG A 241 24.02 -11.55 15.30
C ARG A 241 22.56 -11.45 15.75
N TYR A 242 21.59 -11.64 14.84
CA TYR A 242 20.18 -11.39 15.11
C TYR A 242 19.36 -12.65 15.34
N PHE A 243 19.82 -13.81 14.85
CA PHE A 243 19.08 -15.07 14.92
C PHE A 243 19.84 -16.18 15.66
N GLY A 244 21.16 -16.04 15.83
CA GLY A 244 21.98 -16.99 16.56
C GLY A 244 22.91 -17.83 15.67
N PRO A 245 23.95 -18.46 16.25
CA PRO A 245 25.03 -19.14 15.51
C PRO A 245 24.58 -20.46 14.83
N HIS A 246 23.44 -21.01 15.23
CA HIS A 246 22.92 -22.29 14.70
C HIS A 246 21.94 -22.09 13.53
N VAL A 247 21.74 -20.84 13.11
CA VAL A 247 20.79 -20.52 12.04
C VAL A 247 21.51 -20.48 10.70
N LEU A 248 21.00 -21.27 9.76
CA LEU A 248 21.48 -21.29 8.38
C LEU A 248 20.60 -20.40 7.50
N LEU A 249 21.24 -19.63 6.63
CA LEU A 249 20.60 -19.11 5.43
C LEU A 249 20.29 -20.32 4.54
N GLY A 250 19.04 -20.51 4.14
CA GLY A 250 18.69 -21.60 3.23
C GLY A 250 19.52 -21.51 1.94
N ASP A 251 19.89 -22.67 1.40
CA ASP A 251 20.63 -22.84 0.15
C ASP A 251 19.82 -22.42 -1.10
N GLU A 252 18.96 -21.43 -1.00
CA GLU A 252 18.38 -20.80 -2.17
C GLU A 252 19.50 -20.07 -2.94
N VAL A 253 20.26 -20.85 -3.70
CA VAL A 253 20.91 -20.33 -4.90
C VAL A 253 19.78 -19.82 -5.77
N VAL A 254 19.36 -18.58 -5.50
CA VAL A 254 18.46 -17.87 -6.39
C VAL A 254 19.27 -17.61 -7.64
N THR A 255 19.22 -18.56 -8.57
CA THR A 255 19.51 -18.29 -9.96
C THR A 255 18.54 -17.19 -10.36
N ALA A 256 18.99 -15.94 -10.17
CA ALA A 256 18.29 -14.76 -10.63
C ALA A 256 18.29 -14.80 -12.15
N THR A 257 17.40 -15.57 -12.73
CA THR A 257 17.02 -15.38 -14.11
C THR A 257 16.33 -14.01 -14.16
N HIS A 258 17.09 -12.99 -14.52
CA HIS A 258 16.54 -11.67 -14.83
C HIS A 258 15.58 -11.81 -16.00
N LYS A 259 14.33 -12.13 -15.72
CA LYS A 259 13.31 -12.15 -16.77
C LYS A 259 12.97 -10.71 -17.13
N HIS A 260 13.11 -10.41 -18.40
CA HIS A 260 12.81 -9.08 -18.94
C HIS A 260 11.30 -8.78 -18.82
N ILE A 261 10.96 -7.51 -18.64
CA ILE A 261 9.56 -7.03 -18.62
C ILE A 261 8.74 -7.51 -19.83
N LYS A 262 9.39 -7.73 -20.96
CA LYS A 262 8.79 -8.31 -22.18
C LYS A 262 8.15 -9.68 -21.94
N THR A 263 8.64 -10.45 -20.95
CA THR A 263 8.06 -11.76 -20.59
C THR A 263 6.62 -11.64 -20.13
N LEU A 264 6.24 -10.54 -19.47
CA LEU A 264 4.87 -10.29 -19.02
C LEU A 264 3.87 -10.16 -20.19
N PHE A 265 4.35 -9.71 -21.34
CA PHE A 265 3.55 -9.51 -22.55
C PHE A 265 3.62 -10.66 -23.54
N SER A 266 4.29 -11.77 -23.16
CA SER A 266 4.30 -12.97 -23.99
C SER A 266 2.89 -13.58 -24.11
N SER A 267 2.64 -14.37 -25.17
CA SER A 267 1.35 -15.05 -25.42
C SER A 267 0.88 -15.87 -24.20
N ARG A 268 1.80 -16.39 -23.39
CA ARG A 268 1.54 -17.19 -22.20
C ARG A 268 1.03 -16.37 -21.02
N TYR A 269 1.49 -15.10 -20.83
CA TYR A 269 1.26 -14.35 -19.59
C TYR A 269 0.45 -13.06 -19.77
N TRP A 270 0.24 -12.57 -21.00
CA TRP A 270 -0.40 -11.28 -21.26
C TRP A 270 -1.80 -11.14 -20.65
N ARG A 271 -2.64 -12.20 -20.69
CA ARG A 271 -3.99 -12.18 -20.09
C ARG A 271 -3.93 -11.99 -18.57
N ARG A 272 -2.97 -12.63 -17.91
CA ARG A 272 -2.76 -12.48 -16.45
C ARG A 272 -2.24 -11.09 -16.12
N THR A 273 -1.31 -10.58 -16.91
CA THR A 273 -0.76 -9.23 -16.76
C THR A 273 -1.86 -8.20 -16.97
N ALA A 274 -2.66 -8.32 -18.02
CA ALA A 274 -3.78 -7.45 -18.30
C ALA A 274 -4.83 -7.51 -17.19
N PHE A 275 -5.25 -8.71 -16.76
CA PHE A 275 -6.20 -8.86 -15.65
C PHE A 275 -5.69 -8.17 -14.38
N ASN A 276 -4.47 -8.51 -13.92
CA ASN A 276 -3.95 -7.96 -12.67
C ASN A 276 -3.76 -6.44 -12.73
N SER A 277 -3.33 -5.90 -13.86
CA SER A 277 -3.17 -4.45 -14.04
C SER A 277 -4.51 -3.74 -14.07
N VAL A 278 -5.48 -4.25 -14.85
CA VAL A 278 -6.77 -3.59 -15.04
C VAL A 278 -7.62 -3.65 -13.77
N PHE A 279 -7.75 -4.84 -13.12
CA PHE A 279 -8.56 -4.89 -11.90
C PHE A 279 -7.98 -4.00 -10.80
N PHE A 280 -6.63 -3.95 -10.68
CA PHE A 280 -5.97 -3.11 -9.68
C PHE A 280 -6.19 -1.62 -9.97
N VAL A 281 -6.01 -1.19 -11.22
CA VAL A 281 -6.31 0.18 -11.67
C VAL A 281 -7.78 0.52 -11.39
N CYS A 282 -8.72 -0.37 -11.75
CA CYS A 282 -10.16 -0.12 -11.61
C CYS A 282 -10.63 -0.06 -10.15
N LEU A 283 -9.94 -0.70 -9.20
CA LEU A 283 -10.21 -0.53 -7.77
C LEU A 283 -9.57 0.74 -7.20
N VAL A 284 -8.34 1.02 -7.60
CA VAL A 284 -7.54 2.09 -6.99
C VAL A 284 -7.99 3.47 -7.48
N ILE A 285 -8.47 3.59 -8.72
CA ILE A 285 -9.01 4.86 -9.25
C ILE A 285 -10.18 5.38 -8.39
N PRO A 286 -11.32 4.67 -8.22
CA PRO A 286 -12.41 5.16 -7.40
C PRO A 286 -12.00 5.39 -5.94
N TRP A 287 -11.10 4.54 -5.42
CA TRP A 287 -10.60 4.69 -4.06
C TRP A 287 -9.91 6.06 -3.88
N PHE A 288 -8.84 6.36 -4.64
CA PHE A 288 -8.09 7.60 -4.48
C PHE A 288 -8.89 8.83 -4.92
N VAL A 289 -9.67 8.72 -5.99
CA VAL A 289 -10.53 9.81 -6.47
C VAL A 289 -11.54 10.22 -5.39
N ILE A 290 -12.29 9.27 -4.83
CA ILE A 290 -13.33 9.60 -3.86
C ILE A 290 -12.71 10.04 -2.53
N TYR A 291 -11.73 9.30 -1.99
CA TYR A 291 -11.22 9.57 -0.65
C TYR A 291 -10.28 10.77 -0.57
N THR A 292 -9.48 11.06 -1.60
CA THR A 292 -8.68 12.29 -1.65
C THR A 292 -9.56 13.53 -1.68
N TRP A 293 -10.71 13.47 -2.36
CA TRP A 293 -11.63 14.59 -2.53
C TRP A 293 -12.91 14.45 -1.69
N LEU A 294 -12.94 13.53 -0.73
CA LEU A 294 -14.15 13.22 0.04
C LEU A 294 -14.80 14.44 0.69
N PRO A 295 -14.05 15.34 1.38
CA PRO A 295 -14.66 16.54 1.94
C PRO A 295 -15.28 17.44 0.88
N THR A 296 -14.62 17.63 -0.26
CA THR A 296 -15.14 18.42 -1.39
C THR A 296 -16.38 17.78 -2.02
N ILE A 297 -16.35 16.46 -2.20
CA ILE A 297 -17.48 15.68 -2.71
C ILE A 297 -18.66 15.79 -1.76
N ALA A 298 -18.44 15.62 -0.46
CA ALA A 298 -19.48 15.73 0.57
C ALA A 298 -20.15 17.10 0.57
N GLN A 299 -19.38 18.19 0.41
CA GLN A 299 -19.92 19.55 0.25
C GLN A 299 -20.78 19.68 -1.04
N THR A 300 -20.28 19.15 -2.15
CA THR A 300 -20.95 19.26 -3.45
C THR A 300 -22.30 18.53 -3.48
N ILE A 301 -22.41 17.40 -2.77
CA ILE A 301 -23.68 16.64 -2.67
C ILE A 301 -24.63 17.19 -1.60
N GLY A 302 -24.24 18.26 -0.89
CA GLY A 302 -25.10 18.98 0.05
C GLY A 302 -25.27 18.30 1.41
N LEU A 303 -24.24 17.60 1.90
CA LEU A 303 -24.22 17.11 3.29
C LEU A 303 -24.03 18.29 4.25
N GLU A 304 -24.92 18.45 5.24
CA GLU A 304 -24.94 19.57 6.18
C GLU A 304 -23.62 19.75 6.94
N ASP A 305 -23.00 18.66 7.35
CA ASP A 305 -21.68 18.65 7.98
C ASP A 305 -20.72 17.75 7.18
N ALA A 306 -20.21 18.29 6.07
CA ALA A 306 -19.34 17.57 5.14
C ALA A 306 -18.04 17.09 5.77
N LEU A 307 -17.47 17.83 6.73
CA LEU A 307 -16.23 17.43 7.40
C LEU A 307 -16.46 16.25 8.34
N THR A 308 -17.49 16.30 9.17
CA THR A 308 -17.84 15.19 10.07
C THR A 308 -18.30 13.96 9.29
N ALA A 309 -19.09 14.13 8.23
CA ALA A 309 -19.49 13.03 7.36
C ALA A 309 -18.27 12.37 6.71
N SER A 310 -17.30 13.15 6.25
CA SER A 310 -16.04 12.64 5.68
C SER A 310 -15.22 11.86 6.71
N LEU A 311 -15.14 12.34 7.94
CA LEU A 311 -14.46 11.66 9.04
C LEU A 311 -15.11 10.30 9.34
N MET A 312 -16.45 10.26 9.43
CA MET A 312 -17.20 9.03 9.67
C MET A 312 -17.00 8.02 8.53
N LEU A 313 -17.08 8.47 7.28
CA LEU A 313 -16.87 7.60 6.11
C LEU A 313 -15.45 7.05 6.06
N ASN A 314 -14.44 7.85 6.42
CA ASN A 314 -13.07 7.39 6.53
C ASN A 314 -12.90 6.36 7.67
N ALA A 315 -13.56 6.56 8.82
CA ALA A 315 -13.53 5.58 9.93
C ALA A 315 -14.12 4.22 9.50
N LEU A 316 -15.16 4.21 8.66
CA LEU A 316 -15.75 2.98 8.11
C LEU A 316 -14.80 2.19 7.22
N LEU A 317 -13.74 2.80 6.67
CA LEU A 317 -12.70 2.06 5.94
C LEU A 317 -12.02 1.01 6.82
N ILE A 318 -11.82 1.29 8.12
CA ILE A 318 -11.25 0.32 9.05
C ILE A 318 -12.19 -0.87 9.21
N VAL A 319 -13.49 -0.61 9.39
CA VAL A 319 -14.51 -1.67 9.47
C VAL A 319 -14.52 -2.51 8.21
N GLY A 320 -14.49 -1.85 7.03
CA GLY A 320 -14.40 -2.53 5.74
C GLY A 320 -13.14 -3.38 5.60
N ALA A 321 -11.97 -2.86 5.98
CA ALA A 321 -10.71 -3.60 5.92
C ALA A 321 -10.73 -4.86 6.79
N LEU A 322 -11.25 -4.77 8.02
CA LEU A 322 -11.40 -5.91 8.91
C LEU A 322 -12.41 -6.94 8.37
N LEU A 323 -13.55 -6.47 7.88
CA LEU A 323 -14.55 -7.32 7.22
C LEU A 323 -13.96 -8.03 6.01
N GLY A 324 -13.15 -7.31 5.21
CA GLY A 324 -12.47 -7.85 4.05
C GLY A 324 -11.51 -8.99 4.38
N LEU A 325 -10.79 -8.91 5.51
CA LEU A 325 -9.96 -10.03 5.98
C LEU A 325 -10.79 -11.29 6.23
N VAL A 326 -11.97 -11.16 6.82
CA VAL A 326 -12.89 -12.29 7.05
C VAL A 326 -13.45 -12.81 5.71
N LEU A 327 -13.91 -11.91 4.84
CA LEU A 327 -14.52 -12.28 3.56
C LEU A 327 -13.54 -12.97 2.60
N THR A 328 -12.27 -12.57 2.59
CA THR A 328 -11.23 -13.26 1.79
C THR A 328 -11.00 -14.69 2.26
N HIS A 329 -11.19 -15.00 3.54
CA HIS A 329 -11.13 -16.37 4.04
C HIS A 329 -12.40 -17.18 3.73
N LEU A 330 -13.58 -16.55 3.75
CA LEU A 330 -14.86 -17.24 3.57
C LEU A 330 -15.22 -17.41 2.11
N LEU A 331 -15.04 -16.40 1.26
CA LEU A 331 -15.52 -16.37 -0.12
C LEU A 331 -14.42 -16.80 -1.11
N ALA A 332 -14.85 -17.31 -2.26
CA ALA A 332 -13.98 -17.50 -3.43
C ALA A 332 -13.52 -16.14 -3.95
N HIS A 333 -12.20 -15.95 -4.17
CA HIS A 333 -11.61 -14.66 -4.48
C HIS A 333 -12.22 -14.02 -5.74
N ARG A 334 -12.43 -14.83 -6.80
CA ARG A 334 -13.09 -14.37 -8.03
C ARG A 334 -14.52 -13.89 -7.80
N LYS A 335 -15.33 -14.68 -7.05
CA LYS A 335 -16.73 -14.31 -6.76
C LYS A 335 -16.83 -13.07 -5.89
N PHE A 336 -15.95 -12.94 -4.90
CA PHE A 336 -15.89 -11.77 -4.03
C PHE A 336 -15.53 -10.51 -4.83
N LEU A 337 -14.53 -10.59 -5.72
CA LEU A 337 -14.14 -9.46 -6.57
C LEU A 337 -15.25 -9.04 -7.54
N LEU A 338 -15.91 -10.01 -8.23
CA LEU A 338 -17.02 -9.74 -9.13
C LEU A 338 -18.21 -9.08 -8.41
N GLY A 339 -18.63 -9.66 -7.28
CA GLY A 339 -19.73 -9.11 -6.48
C GLY A 339 -19.43 -7.69 -5.98
N SER A 340 -18.18 -7.45 -5.56
CA SER A 340 -17.75 -6.13 -5.11
C SER A 340 -17.74 -5.10 -6.23
N PHE A 341 -17.23 -5.42 -7.43
CA PHE A 341 -17.26 -4.50 -8.57
C PHE A 341 -18.68 -4.12 -8.96
N LEU A 342 -19.58 -5.11 -9.01
CA LEU A 342 -20.97 -4.87 -9.36
C LEU A 342 -21.67 -4.00 -8.30
N LEU A 343 -21.48 -4.31 -7.01
CA LEU A 343 -22.05 -3.56 -5.90
C LEU A 343 -21.53 -2.12 -5.88
N LEU A 344 -20.22 -1.92 -6.04
CA LEU A 344 -19.61 -0.58 -6.09
C LEU A 344 -20.11 0.23 -7.28
N ALA A 345 -20.20 -0.38 -8.46
CA ALA A 345 -20.73 0.30 -9.65
C ALA A 345 -22.20 0.67 -9.46
N ALA A 346 -23.03 -0.25 -8.94
CA ALA A 346 -24.44 -0.01 -8.67
C ALA A 346 -24.65 1.12 -7.66
N THR A 347 -23.87 1.17 -6.57
CA THR A 347 -23.94 2.27 -5.58
C THR A 347 -23.65 3.62 -6.23
N LEU A 348 -22.63 3.75 -7.07
CA LEU A 348 -22.29 5.00 -7.75
C LEU A 348 -23.35 5.40 -8.79
N VAL A 349 -23.90 4.45 -9.54
CA VAL A 349 -24.99 4.73 -10.50
C VAL A 349 -26.23 5.22 -9.77
N VAL A 350 -26.64 4.56 -8.69
CA VAL A 350 -27.80 5.01 -7.90
C VAL A 350 -27.56 6.39 -7.31
N MET A 351 -26.37 6.65 -6.75
CA MET A 351 -26.00 7.97 -6.23
C MET A 351 -26.07 9.06 -7.31
N ALA A 352 -25.64 8.76 -8.54
CA ALA A 352 -25.70 9.71 -9.65
C ALA A 352 -27.16 10.08 -10.05
N CYS A 353 -28.12 9.21 -9.76
CA CYS A 353 -29.55 9.43 -10.05
C CYS A 353 -30.31 10.12 -8.90
N LEU A 354 -29.71 10.24 -7.71
CA LEU A 354 -30.37 10.82 -6.55
C LEU A 354 -30.29 12.36 -6.57
N PRO A 355 -31.32 13.05 -6.05
CA PRO A 355 -31.23 14.49 -5.82
C PRO A 355 -30.20 14.80 -4.73
N SER A 356 -29.55 15.98 -4.84
CA SER A 356 -28.60 16.47 -3.84
C SER A 356 -29.26 16.56 -2.44
N GLY A 357 -28.52 16.20 -1.39
CA GLY A 357 -29.01 16.23 0.00
C GLY A 357 -29.90 15.04 0.40
N SER A 358 -30.04 14.02 -0.44
CA SER A 358 -30.79 12.82 -0.06
C SER A 358 -30.10 12.03 1.06
N SER A 359 -30.84 11.67 2.11
CA SER A 359 -30.33 10.80 3.19
C SER A 359 -29.85 9.43 2.69
N LEU A 360 -30.42 8.95 1.58
CA LEU A 360 -30.01 7.70 0.93
C LEU A 360 -28.58 7.79 0.38
N THR A 361 -28.12 8.99 -0.01
CA THR A 361 -26.75 9.20 -0.49
C THR A 361 -25.71 8.83 0.58
N LEU A 362 -25.95 9.22 1.83
CA LEU A 362 -25.05 8.86 2.94
C LEU A 362 -24.98 7.34 3.16
N LEU A 363 -26.16 6.68 3.13
CA LEU A 363 -26.23 5.22 3.26
C LEU A 363 -25.46 4.50 2.14
N LEU A 364 -25.59 4.98 0.90
CA LEU A 364 -24.86 4.43 -0.24
C LEU A 364 -23.35 4.68 -0.13
N PHE A 365 -22.92 5.83 0.42
CA PHE A 365 -21.52 6.07 0.72
C PHE A 365 -20.99 5.13 1.81
N VAL A 366 -21.76 4.85 2.85
CA VAL A 366 -21.41 3.86 3.87
C VAL A 366 -21.19 2.48 3.24
N LEU A 367 -22.12 2.06 2.37
CA LEU A 367 -22.03 0.79 1.65
C LEU A 367 -20.82 0.77 0.71
N PHE A 368 -20.59 1.86 -0.03
CA PHE A 368 -19.44 2.02 -0.91
C PHE A 368 -18.12 1.93 -0.12
N SER A 369 -17.99 2.72 0.97
CA SER A 369 -16.79 2.78 1.81
C SER A 369 -16.43 1.41 2.38
N THR A 370 -17.42 0.72 2.93
CA THR A 370 -17.21 -0.60 3.53
C THR A 370 -16.81 -1.63 2.48
N THR A 371 -17.48 -1.62 1.31
CA THR A 371 -17.23 -2.57 0.23
C THR A 371 -15.87 -2.35 -0.43
N ILE A 372 -15.51 -1.09 -0.75
CA ILE A 372 -14.24 -0.80 -1.44
C ILE A 372 -13.05 -1.10 -0.54
N SER A 373 -13.16 -0.82 0.75
CA SER A 373 -12.11 -1.15 1.72
C SER A 373 -11.99 -2.67 1.92
N ALA A 374 -13.10 -3.40 1.96
CA ALA A 374 -13.11 -4.85 2.10
C ALA A 374 -12.45 -5.53 0.90
N VAL A 375 -12.81 -5.15 -0.32
CA VAL A 375 -12.25 -5.76 -1.54
C VAL A 375 -10.80 -5.38 -1.79
N SER A 376 -10.32 -4.25 -1.24
CA SER A 376 -8.92 -3.81 -1.35
C SER A 376 -7.92 -4.81 -0.77
N ASN A 377 -8.33 -5.71 0.13
CA ASN A 377 -7.47 -6.79 0.62
C ASN A 377 -7.05 -7.77 -0.49
N LEU A 378 -7.87 -7.94 -1.54
CA LEU A 378 -7.53 -8.79 -2.69
C LEU A 378 -6.40 -8.22 -3.56
N VAL A 379 -6.13 -6.93 -3.48
CA VAL A 379 -5.06 -6.26 -4.22
C VAL A 379 -3.67 -6.83 -3.87
N GLY A 380 -3.45 -7.24 -2.62
CA GLY A 380 -2.21 -7.91 -2.22
C GLY A 380 -2.18 -9.40 -2.53
N ILE A 381 -3.33 -10.05 -2.58
CA ILE A 381 -3.47 -11.50 -2.68
C ILE A 381 -3.47 -11.97 -4.14
N LEU A 382 -4.41 -11.45 -4.95
CA LEU A 382 -4.63 -11.93 -6.32
C LEU A 382 -3.42 -11.83 -7.24
N PRO A 383 -2.67 -10.71 -7.29
CA PRO A 383 -1.49 -10.65 -8.15
C PRO A 383 -0.41 -11.64 -7.71
N ALA A 384 -0.22 -11.83 -6.40
CA ALA A 384 0.76 -12.77 -5.87
C ALA A 384 0.42 -14.24 -6.20
N GLU A 385 -0.87 -14.58 -6.26
CA GLU A 385 -1.35 -15.93 -6.60
C GLU A 385 -1.46 -16.17 -8.12
N SER A 386 -1.72 -15.11 -8.90
CA SER A 386 -1.94 -15.22 -10.35
C SER A 386 -0.66 -15.45 -11.14
N PHE A 387 0.50 -15.01 -10.65
CA PHE A 387 1.78 -15.15 -11.37
C PHE A 387 2.58 -16.35 -10.88
N PRO A 388 3.19 -17.14 -11.80
CA PRO A 388 4.16 -18.17 -11.46
C PRO A 388 5.34 -17.58 -10.68
N THR A 389 5.99 -18.40 -9.87
CA THR A 389 7.05 -17.97 -8.94
C THR A 389 8.19 -17.23 -9.62
N ASP A 390 8.53 -17.62 -10.84
CA ASP A 390 9.65 -17.09 -11.62
C ASP A 390 9.46 -15.67 -12.17
N ILE A 391 8.19 -15.22 -12.33
CA ILE A 391 7.84 -13.86 -12.81
C ILE A 391 6.94 -13.10 -11.82
N ARG A 392 6.66 -13.67 -10.65
CA ARG A 392 5.69 -13.13 -9.68
C ARG A 392 6.03 -11.70 -9.24
N SER A 393 7.27 -11.48 -8.81
CA SER A 393 7.71 -10.15 -8.35
C SER A 393 7.59 -9.09 -9.45
N LEU A 394 7.96 -9.46 -10.67
CA LEU A 394 7.85 -8.58 -11.83
C LEU A 394 6.40 -8.26 -12.18
N GLY A 395 5.53 -9.28 -12.18
CA GLY A 395 4.10 -9.12 -12.49
C GLY A 395 3.35 -8.31 -11.44
N VAL A 396 3.59 -8.59 -10.15
CA VAL A 396 3.01 -7.80 -9.03
C VAL A 396 3.50 -6.36 -9.08
N GLY A 397 4.81 -6.15 -9.28
CA GLY A 397 5.40 -4.81 -9.37
C GLY A 397 4.83 -4.01 -10.53
N PHE A 398 4.67 -4.62 -11.70
CA PHE A 398 4.07 -3.99 -12.88
C PHE A 398 2.60 -3.59 -12.64
N ALA A 399 1.77 -4.50 -12.12
CA ALA A 399 0.37 -4.21 -11.81
C ALA A 399 0.24 -3.07 -10.78
N THR A 400 1.07 -3.08 -9.74
CA THR A 400 1.13 -2.00 -8.74
C THR A 400 1.52 -0.67 -9.38
N ALA A 401 2.55 -0.63 -10.21
CA ALA A 401 2.97 0.59 -10.89
C ALA A 401 1.83 1.17 -11.77
N MET A 402 1.18 0.32 -12.56
CA MET A 402 0.03 0.75 -13.40
C MET A 402 -1.11 1.32 -12.56
N SER A 403 -1.41 0.71 -11.40
CA SER A 403 -2.44 1.23 -10.51
C SER A 403 -2.13 2.62 -9.97
N ARG A 404 -0.86 2.90 -9.65
CA ARG A 404 -0.41 4.21 -9.13
C ARG A 404 -0.46 5.30 -10.21
N LEU A 405 -0.10 4.96 -11.44
CA LEU A 405 -0.25 5.87 -12.57
C LEU A 405 -1.73 6.20 -12.81
N GLY A 406 -2.61 5.18 -12.82
CA GLY A 406 -4.05 5.38 -12.93
C GLY A 406 -4.62 6.26 -11.82
N ALA A 407 -4.22 6.01 -10.57
CA ALA A 407 -4.62 6.82 -9.42
C ALA A 407 -4.14 8.28 -9.54
N ALA A 408 -2.89 8.51 -9.93
CA ALA A 408 -2.31 9.85 -10.08
C ALA A 408 -3.09 10.68 -11.12
N VAL A 409 -3.30 10.10 -12.29
CA VAL A 409 -4.00 10.77 -13.40
C VAL A 409 -5.45 11.05 -13.02
N SER A 410 -6.17 10.06 -12.51
CA SER A 410 -7.59 10.21 -12.19
C SER A 410 -7.83 11.18 -11.01
N THR A 411 -7.03 11.09 -9.94
CA THR A 411 -7.12 12.01 -8.80
C THR A 411 -6.77 13.43 -9.20
N GLY A 412 -5.76 13.59 -10.08
CA GLY A 412 -5.36 14.90 -10.60
C GLY A 412 -6.40 15.52 -11.53
N LEU A 413 -7.11 14.73 -12.30
CA LEU A 413 -8.14 15.24 -13.24
C LEU A 413 -9.50 15.48 -12.58
N LEU A 414 -9.78 14.88 -11.42
CA LEU A 414 -11.12 14.93 -10.82
C LEU A 414 -11.67 16.34 -10.64
N PRO A 415 -10.99 17.33 -10.06
CA PRO A 415 -11.57 18.66 -9.85
C PRO A 415 -11.93 19.34 -11.16
N TRP A 416 -11.15 19.13 -12.20
CA TRP A 416 -11.44 19.64 -13.54
C TRP A 416 -12.67 18.96 -14.14
N VAL A 417 -12.76 17.63 -14.04
CA VAL A 417 -13.93 16.85 -14.51
C VAL A 417 -15.20 17.29 -13.76
N LEU A 418 -15.09 17.43 -12.43
CA LEU A 418 -16.20 17.86 -11.58
C LEU A 418 -16.68 19.28 -11.94
N ALA A 419 -15.76 20.21 -12.22
CA ALA A 419 -16.07 21.58 -12.58
C ALA A 419 -16.72 21.68 -13.98
N GLN A 420 -16.33 20.84 -14.95
CA GLN A 420 -16.82 20.89 -16.33
C GLN A 420 -18.13 20.10 -16.51
N TRP A 421 -18.25 18.94 -15.90
CA TRP A 421 -19.33 17.98 -16.18
C TRP A 421 -20.21 17.67 -14.97
N GLY A 422 -19.86 18.18 -13.81
CA GLY A 422 -20.63 18.03 -12.58
C GLY A 422 -20.50 16.65 -11.92
N MET A 423 -21.15 16.53 -10.76
CA MET A 423 -21.03 15.35 -9.89
C MET A 423 -21.63 14.08 -10.52
N GLN A 424 -22.79 14.20 -11.19
CA GLN A 424 -23.47 13.04 -11.78
C GLN A 424 -22.60 12.34 -12.81
N VAL A 425 -22.02 13.10 -13.76
CA VAL A 425 -21.14 12.55 -14.79
C VAL A 425 -19.87 11.95 -14.16
N THR A 426 -19.34 12.61 -13.14
CA THR A 426 -18.16 12.11 -12.40
C THR A 426 -18.43 10.74 -11.79
N LEU A 427 -19.56 10.56 -11.10
CA LEU A 427 -19.95 9.28 -10.50
C LEU A 427 -20.19 8.20 -11.57
N LEU A 428 -20.80 8.54 -12.70
CA LEU A 428 -21.02 7.62 -13.82
C LEU A 428 -19.71 7.20 -14.49
N LEU A 429 -18.74 8.11 -14.62
CA LEU A 429 -17.39 7.77 -15.11
C LEU A 429 -16.68 6.77 -14.18
N LEU A 430 -16.74 6.99 -12.86
CA LEU A 430 -16.19 6.06 -11.88
C LEU A 430 -16.90 4.71 -11.90
N ALA A 431 -18.23 4.70 -12.04
CA ALA A 431 -19.00 3.47 -12.21
C ALA A 431 -18.58 2.70 -13.47
N THR A 432 -18.33 3.42 -14.57
CA THR A 432 -17.83 2.81 -15.83
C THR A 432 -16.46 2.15 -15.62
N VAL A 433 -15.56 2.79 -14.90
CA VAL A 433 -14.25 2.20 -14.54
C VAL A 433 -14.43 0.90 -13.76
N LEU A 434 -15.36 0.87 -12.78
CA LEU A 434 -15.65 -0.35 -12.00
C LEU A 434 -16.28 -1.44 -12.88
N LEU A 435 -17.16 -1.08 -13.82
CA LEU A 435 -17.74 -2.05 -14.78
C LEU A 435 -16.67 -2.64 -15.72
N VAL A 436 -15.69 -1.84 -16.16
CA VAL A 436 -14.54 -2.37 -16.90
C VAL A 436 -13.77 -3.39 -16.05
N GLY A 437 -13.53 -3.09 -14.77
CA GLY A 437 -12.94 -4.02 -13.81
C GLY A 437 -13.76 -5.31 -13.66
N PHE A 438 -15.08 -5.20 -13.60
CA PHE A 438 -16.01 -6.34 -13.56
C PHE A 438 -15.85 -7.20 -14.81
N VAL A 439 -15.93 -6.62 -16.01
CA VAL A 439 -15.84 -7.36 -17.29
C VAL A 439 -14.50 -8.08 -17.40
N VAL A 440 -13.39 -7.41 -17.13
CA VAL A 440 -12.05 -8.00 -17.21
C VAL A 440 -11.89 -9.13 -16.18
N THR A 441 -12.43 -8.95 -14.97
CA THR A 441 -12.44 -9.99 -13.93
C THR A 441 -13.28 -11.19 -14.37
N TRP A 442 -14.44 -10.95 -14.95
CA TRP A 442 -15.31 -12.01 -15.44
C TRP A 442 -14.65 -12.84 -16.55
N LEU A 443 -13.96 -12.19 -17.48
CA LEU A 443 -13.31 -12.83 -18.62
C LEU A 443 -12.03 -13.58 -18.25
N TRP A 444 -11.18 -13.00 -17.37
CA TRP A 444 -9.79 -13.46 -17.23
C TRP A 444 -9.36 -13.80 -15.81
N ALA A 445 -10.17 -13.50 -14.78
CA ALA A 445 -9.75 -13.78 -13.40
C ALA A 445 -9.69 -15.29 -13.14
N PRO A 446 -8.55 -15.84 -12.71
CA PRO A 446 -8.49 -17.21 -12.21
C PRO A 446 -9.15 -17.32 -10.83
N GLU A 447 -9.72 -18.47 -10.49
CA GLU A 447 -10.04 -18.78 -9.10
C GLU A 447 -8.81 -19.40 -8.45
N THR A 448 -8.27 -18.73 -7.45
CA THR A 448 -7.00 -19.11 -6.83
C THR A 448 -7.15 -19.63 -5.40
N LYS A 449 -8.34 -19.47 -4.80
CA LYS A 449 -8.60 -19.88 -3.42
C LYS A 449 -8.35 -21.38 -3.21
N ALA A 450 -7.68 -21.70 -2.12
CA ALA A 450 -7.33 -23.05 -1.70
C ALA A 450 -6.34 -23.81 -2.60
N LEU A 451 -5.76 -23.18 -3.62
CA LEU A 451 -4.72 -23.79 -4.42
C LEU A 451 -3.33 -23.53 -3.82
N PRO A 452 -2.41 -24.52 -3.84
CA PRO A 452 -1.00 -24.25 -3.56
C PRO A 452 -0.49 -23.17 -4.52
N LEU A 453 0.38 -22.25 -4.04
CA LEU A 453 0.91 -21.12 -4.83
C LEU A 453 1.51 -21.53 -6.20
N VAL A 454 2.10 -22.73 -6.28
CA VAL A 454 2.63 -23.27 -7.54
C VAL A 454 1.51 -23.68 -8.49
N ALA A 455 0.44 -24.27 -7.97
CA ALA A 455 -0.73 -24.68 -8.76
C ALA A 455 -1.55 -23.44 -9.18
N ALA A 456 -1.77 -22.49 -8.27
CA ALA A 456 -2.47 -21.24 -8.56
C ALA A 456 -1.79 -20.44 -9.70
N GLY A 457 -0.46 -20.36 -9.70
CA GLY A 457 0.32 -19.74 -10.77
C GLY A 457 0.24 -20.47 -12.12
N ASN A 458 -0.26 -21.70 -12.18
CA ASN A 458 -0.40 -22.48 -13.40
C ASN A 458 -1.85 -22.61 -13.90
N VAL A 459 -2.86 -22.20 -13.12
CA VAL A 459 -4.28 -22.22 -13.52
C VAL A 459 -4.49 -21.32 -14.73
N GLY A 460 -4.94 -21.88 -15.84
CA GLY A 460 -5.16 -21.15 -17.10
C GLY A 460 -4.11 -21.38 -18.19
N GLY A 461 -3.01 -22.13 -17.89
CA GLY A 461 -2.06 -22.60 -18.89
C GLY A 461 -2.27 -24.06 -19.32
N ALA A 462 -3.22 -24.75 -18.69
CA ALA A 462 -3.38 -26.21 -18.86
C ALA A 462 -4.46 -26.65 -19.86
N ASN A 463 -5.05 -25.75 -20.65
CA ASN A 463 -6.14 -26.13 -21.56
C ASN A 463 -5.70 -26.46 -23.00
N GLU A 464 -4.40 -26.70 -23.26
CA GLU A 464 -3.99 -27.12 -24.63
C GLU A 464 -3.24 -28.46 -24.73
N HIS A 465 -2.94 -29.17 -23.64
CA HIS A 465 -2.19 -30.44 -23.73
C HIS A 465 -2.70 -31.57 -22.80
N SER A 466 -4.00 -31.75 -22.66
CA SER A 466 -4.55 -32.98 -22.04
C SER A 466 -5.67 -33.61 -22.87
N VAL A 467 -5.41 -33.84 -24.16
CA VAL A 467 -6.09 -34.83 -24.97
C VAL A 467 -5.05 -35.51 -25.84
N SER A 468 -4.36 -36.48 -25.28
CA SER A 468 -3.80 -37.65 -25.97
C SER A 468 -2.92 -38.43 -25.00
N VAL A 469 -3.46 -39.34 -24.26
CA VAL A 469 -3.08 -40.78 -24.18
C VAL A 469 -4.26 -41.52 -23.58
#